data_d4e8a0ebb6ef9d28784718f768b62d79
#
_entry.id   d4e8a0ebb6ef9d28784718f768b62d79
#
_cell.length_a   1.000
_cell.length_b   1.000
_cell.length_c   1.000
_cell.angle_alpha   90.00
_cell.angle_beta   90.00
_cell.angle_gamma   90.00
#
_symmetry.space_group_name_H-M   'P 1'
#
loop_
_entity.id
_entity.type
_entity.pdbx_description
1 polymer ?
#
loop_
_entity_poly.entity_id
_entity_poly.type
_entity_poly.pdbx_seq_one_letter_code
_entity_poly.pdbx_strand_id
1 'polypeptide(L)'
;MKKKALIFSLLATLGLVCVGGWYFISQNQTQAVKAEARKTFIQSSRPTIFFHGWGSSSRAERHMANAAIDAGVTKTIIDAKVDKDGQVTLDGSIPKDAINPIVLVNFDNNRGASTQEQGDYAYAVVKALQDNYGITEMNMVGHSYGNMAIVYYMLQHGSDKTLPKLVKQVDIAGHFNGIIGMNEPENNSLDGEGKPTSMTELYEELLSLGDNYPQGQVEVLNIYGNTGKESDERVTNLSSQSLAYLLKGHVKSYQEKEITGPNGQHSKLHETALVDKPLIAFLWGNELIRIQKI
;
A
#
# COMPACT_ATOMS: atom_id res chain seq x y z
N MET A 1 53.27 1.32 -41.81
CA MET A 1 52.93 1.65 -40.42
C MET A 1 51.93 2.81 -40.29
N LYS A 2 51.99 3.91 -41.01
CA LYS A 2 51.12 5.11 -40.89
C LYS A 2 49.62 4.85 -41.19
N LYS A 3 49.27 3.95 -42.14
CA LYS A 3 47.86 3.61 -42.47
C LYS A 3 47.15 2.83 -41.36
N LYS A 4 47.84 1.94 -40.62
CA LYS A 4 47.25 1.19 -39.48
C LYS A 4 46.97 2.10 -38.26
N ALA A 5 47.83 3.07 -37.98
CA ALA A 5 47.60 4.03 -36.89
C ALA A 5 46.43 4.96 -37.16
N LEU A 6 46.19 5.35 -38.43
CA LEU A 6 45.09 6.20 -38.83
C LEU A 6 43.73 5.48 -38.66
N ILE A 7 43.64 4.16 -39.00
CA ILE A 7 42.42 3.34 -38.86
C ILE A 7 42.11 3.13 -37.37
N PHE A 8 43.12 2.88 -36.52
CA PHE A 8 42.90 2.74 -35.07
C PHE A 8 42.42 4.05 -34.44
N SER A 9 42.95 5.20 -34.86
CA SER A 9 42.49 6.51 -34.39
C SER A 9 41.06 6.80 -34.80
N LEU A 10 40.65 6.46 -36.02
CA LEU A 10 39.29 6.66 -36.52
C LEU A 10 38.26 5.75 -35.78
N LEU A 11 38.61 4.49 -35.49
CA LEU A 11 37.77 3.58 -34.73
C LEU A 11 37.62 3.98 -33.29
N ALA A 12 38.68 4.51 -32.65
CA ALA A 12 38.63 5.01 -31.28
C ALA A 12 37.77 6.27 -31.16
N THR A 13 37.81 7.19 -32.11
CA THR A 13 36.96 8.39 -32.15
C THR A 13 35.50 8.04 -32.42
N LEU A 14 35.22 7.08 -33.34
CA LEU A 14 33.83 6.61 -33.55
C LEU A 14 33.26 5.96 -32.30
N GLY A 15 34.03 5.13 -31.58
CA GLY A 15 33.63 4.52 -30.30
C GLY A 15 33.28 5.53 -29.24
N LEU A 16 34.08 6.59 -29.07
CA LEU A 16 33.83 7.67 -28.14
C LEU A 16 32.57 8.48 -28.46
N VAL A 17 32.31 8.74 -29.74
CA VAL A 17 31.11 9.44 -30.23
C VAL A 17 29.85 8.58 -29.99
N CYS A 18 29.92 7.27 -30.24
CA CYS A 18 28.80 6.35 -30.01
C CYS A 18 28.49 6.21 -28.51
N VAL A 19 29.50 6.10 -27.64
CA VAL A 19 29.32 6.03 -26.19
C VAL A 19 28.78 7.35 -25.62
N GLY A 20 29.34 8.48 -26.06
CA GLY A 20 28.86 9.82 -25.68
C GLY A 20 27.43 10.08 -26.15
N GLY A 21 27.10 9.69 -27.39
CA GLY A 21 25.74 9.81 -27.94
C GLY A 21 24.74 8.95 -27.17
N TRP A 22 25.09 7.70 -26.88
CA TRP A 22 24.24 6.80 -26.09
C TRP A 22 24.02 7.32 -24.65
N TYR A 23 25.07 7.80 -24.01
CA TYR A 23 24.99 8.41 -22.68
C TYR A 23 24.09 9.66 -22.69
N PHE A 24 24.21 10.53 -23.68
CA PHE A 24 23.38 11.74 -23.81
C PHE A 24 21.91 11.41 -24.06
N ILE A 25 21.63 10.43 -24.94
CA ILE A 25 20.26 9.95 -25.21
C ILE A 25 19.66 9.32 -23.95
N SER A 26 20.43 8.49 -23.23
CA SER A 26 20.01 7.88 -21.97
C SER A 26 19.68 8.93 -20.89
N GLN A 27 20.51 9.97 -20.75
CA GLN A 27 20.25 11.07 -19.81
C GLN A 27 18.99 11.86 -20.18
N ASN A 28 18.80 12.17 -21.47
CA ASN A 28 17.61 12.88 -21.94
C ASN A 28 16.32 12.05 -21.77
N GLN A 29 16.36 10.76 -22.04
CA GLN A 29 15.23 9.86 -21.77
C GLN A 29 14.92 9.79 -20.28
N THR A 30 15.93 9.68 -19.43
CA THR A 30 15.75 9.68 -17.97
C THR A 30 15.16 11.00 -17.46
N GLN A 31 15.58 12.14 -18.02
CA GLN A 31 15.00 13.44 -17.65
C GLN A 31 13.56 13.60 -18.17
N ALA A 32 13.24 13.10 -19.36
CA ALA A 32 11.89 13.14 -19.91
C ALA A 32 10.94 12.28 -19.07
N VAL A 33 11.33 11.05 -18.69
CA VAL A 33 10.54 10.18 -17.80
C VAL A 33 10.33 10.82 -16.43
N LYS A 34 11.37 11.46 -15.85
CA LYS A 34 11.22 12.20 -14.60
C LYS A 34 10.29 13.40 -14.71
N ALA A 35 10.32 14.13 -15.83
CA ALA A 35 9.44 15.27 -16.08
C ALA A 35 7.99 14.84 -16.26
N GLU A 36 7.74 13.69 -16.93
CA GLU A 36 6.42 13.09 -17.10
C GLU A 36 5.87 12.59 -15.75
N ALA A 37 6.67 11.87 -14.98
CA ALA A 37 6.29 11.40 -13.64
C ALA A 37 5.93 12.57 -12.70
N ARG A 38 6.65 13.71 -12.78
CA ARG A 38 6.35 14.93 -12.01
C ARG A 38 5.00 15.55 -12.38
N LYS A 39 4.57 15.41 -13.63
CA LYS A 39 3.24 15.88 -14.08
C LYS A 39 2.12 14.94 -13.67
N THR A 40 2.45 13.68 -13.46
CA THR A 40 1.50 12.60 -13.28
C THR A 40 1.20 12.32 -11.82
N PHE A 41 2.22 12.40 -10.93
CA PHE A 41 2.11 12.02 -9.54
C PHE A 41 2.35 13.19 -8.58
N ILE A 42 1.58 13.20 -7.49
CA ILE A 42 1.83 14.08 -6.34
C ILE A 42 3.17 13.68 -5.73
N GLN A 43 4.02 14.67 -5.48
CA GLN A 43 5.30 14.49 -4.82
C GLN A 43 5.20 14.91 -3.36
N SER A 44 5.52 14.00 -2.46
CA SER A 44 5.45 14.23 -1.01
C SER A 44 6.57 13.48 -0.30
N SER A 45 7.02 13.99 0.84
CA SER A 45 7.89 13.25 1.77
C SER A 45 7.12 12.22 2.62
N ARG A 46 5.77 12.14 2.47
CA ARG A 46 4.90 11.23 3.19
C ARG A 46 5.21 9.79 2.82
N PRO A 47 5.60 8.93 3.79
CA PRO A 47 5.78 7.51 3.53
C PRO A 47 4.45 6.80 3.33
N THR A 48 4.50 5.72 2.55
CA THR A 48 3.42 4.72 2.45
C THR A 48 3.90 3.42 3.07
N ILE A 49 3.20 2.96 4.10
CA ILE A 49 3.55 1.80 4.93
C ILE A 49 2.69 0.62 4.48
N PHE A 50 3.33 -0.50 4.11
CA PHE A 50 2.66 -1.71 3.64
C PHE A 50 2.74 -2.81 4.68
N PHE A 51 1.60 -3.44 4.97
CA PHE A 51 1.43 -4.52 5.93
C PHE A 51 0.97 -5.81 5.24
N HIS A 52 1.75 -6.88 5.39
CA HIS A 52 1.46 -8.18 4.77
C HIS A 52 0.42 -9.02 5.53
N GLY A 53 -0.13 -10.02 4.84
CA GLY A 53 -1.10 -10.96 5.37
C GLY A 53 -0.51 -12.02 6.32
N TRP A 54 -1.42 -12.82 6.92
CA TRP A 54 -1.07 -13.91 7.84
C TRP A 54 -0.14 -14.93 7.20
N GLY A 55 0.91 -15.31 7.92
CA GLY A 55 1.90 -16.30 7.50
C GLY A 55 2.77 -15.84 6.32
N SER A 56 2.70 -14.56 5.93
CA SER A 56 3.45 -13.96 4.84
C SER A 56 4.67 -13.17 5.35
N SER A 57 5.22 -12.32 4.52
CA SER A 57 6.35 -11.42 4.82
C SER A 57 6.30 -10.20 3.92
N SER A 58 7.16 -9.20 4.14
CA SER A 58 7.30 -8.00 3.30
C SER A 58 7.52 -8.29 1.80
N ARG A 59 7.89 -9.54 1.45
CA ARG A 59 8.06 -9.96 0.05
C ARG A 59 6.76 -9.93 -0.74
N ALA A 60 5.61 -10.17 -0.10
CA ALA A 60 4.31 -10.19 -0.76
C ALA A 60 3.97 -8.78 -1.31
N GLU A 61 4.20 -7.74 -0.52
CA GLU A 61 3.91 -6.35 -0.91
C GLU A 61 4.98 -5.74 -1.81
N ARG A 62 6.15 -6.38 -1.95
CA ARG A 62 7.26 -5.89 -2.77
C ARG A 62 6.90 -5.78 -4.25
N HIS A 63 5.95 -6.60 -4.74
CA HIS A 63 5.44 -6.48 -6.11
C HIS A 63 4.80 -5.10 -6.32
N MET A 64 3.87 -4.69 -5.46
CA MET A 64 3.19 -3.39 -5.54
C MET A 64 4.17 -2.22 -5.36
N ALA A 65 5.14 -2.36 -4.44
CA ALA A 65 6.19 -1.36 -4.24
C ALA A 65 7.09 -1.21 -5.48
N ASN A 66 7.46 -2.30 -6.15
CA ASN A 66 8.22 -2.28 -7.39
C ASN A 66 7.40 -1.67 -8.54
N ALA A 67 6.10 -1.97 -8.63
CA ALA A 67 5.22 -1.32 -9.60
C ALA A 67 5.19 0.20 -9.42
N ALA A 68 5.25 0.71 -8.19
CA ALA A 68 5.37 2.14 -7.92
C ALA A 68 6.74 2.72 -8.35
N ILE A 69 7.84 1.97 -8.20
CA ILE A 69 9.16 2.35 -8.75
C ILE A 69 9.10 2.41 -10.27
N ASP A 70 8.58 1.37 -10.91
CA ASP A 70 8.51 1.26 -12.37
C ASP A 70 7.65 2.36 -12.99
N ALA A 71 6.58 2.76 -12.29
CA ALA A 71 5.76 3.92 -12.64
C ALA A 71 6.44 5.28 -12.41
N GLY A 72 7.60 5.31 -11.74
CA GLY A 72 8.32 6.55 -11.43
C GLY A 72 7.76 7.34 -10.24
N VAL A 73 6.92 6.72 -9.40
CA VAL A 73 6.35 7.32 -8.19
C VAL A 73 7.41 7.60 -7.13
N THR A 74 8.28 6.63 -6.90
CA THR A 74 9.32 6.66 -5.86
C THR A 74 10.63 6.05 -6.34
N LYS A 75 11.68 6.24 -5.56
CA LYS A 75 12.97 5.54 -5.71
C LYS A 75 13.46 4.97 -4.38
N THR A 76 12.66 5.16 -3.32
CA THR A 76 13.04 4.84 -1.96
C THR A 76 12.09 3.77 -1.42
N ILE A 77 12.62 2.58 -1.16
CA ILE A 77 11.96 1.53 -0.39
C ILE A 77 12.91 1.17 0.75
N ILE A 78 12.36 1.08 1.97
CA ILE A 78 13.05 0.53 3.13
C ILE A 78 12.19 -0.61 3.72
N ASP A 79 12.83 -1.50 4.47
CA ASP A 79 12.13 -2.53 5.22
C ASP A 79 12.08 -2.15 6.71
N ALA A 80 10.93 -2.40 7.36
CA ALA A 80 10.75 -2.25 8.79
C ALA A 80 10.44 -3.65 9.37
N LYS A 81 11.39 -4.22 10.08
CA LYS A 81 11.23 -5.52 10.73
C LYS A 81 10.72 -5.30 12.15
N VAL A 82 9.62 -5.97 12.50
CA VAL A 82 9.05 -5.99 13.85
C VAL A 82 9.27 -7.39 14.41
N ASP A 83 10.03 -7.50 15.49
CA ASP A 83 10.24 -8.76 16.18
C ASP A 83 9.01 -9.16 17.03
N LYS A 84 9.10 -10.32 17.70
CA LYS A 84 8.00 -10.86 18.51
C LYS A 84 7.67 -10.01 19.75
N ASP A 85 8.60 -9.20 20.18
CA ASP A 85 8.47 -8.30 21.34
C ASP A 85 8.03 -6.87 20.91
N GLY A 86 7.74 -6.68 19.61
CA GLY A 86 7.32 -5.39 19.05
C GLY A 86 8.46 -4.40 18.78
N GLN A 87 9.73 -4.84 18.89
CA GLN A 87 10.87 -3.97 18.61
C GLN A 87 11.06 -3.80 17.11
N VAL A 88 11.24 -2.55 16.66
CA VAL A 88 11.37 -2.22 15.25
C VAL A 88 12.83 -1.99 14.86
N THR A 89 13.26 -2.69 13.81
CA THR A 89 14.53 -2.45 13.13
C THR A 89 14.24 -1.93 11.73
N LEU A 90 14.75 -0.75 11.39
CA LEU A 90 14.67 -0.18 10.04
C LEU A 90 15.89 -0.60 9.23
N ASP A 91 15.68 -1.29 8.12
CA ASP A 91 16.73 -1.65 7.16
C ASP A 91 16.64 -0.75 5.93
N GLY A 92 17.68 0.04 5.71
CA GLY A 92 17.73 1.13 4.74
C GLY A 92 17.57 2.50 5.40
N SER A 93 17.45 3.54 4.57
CA SER A 93 17.24 4.91 5.02
C SER A 93 16.31 5.69 4.11
N ILE A 94 15.58 6.64 4.69
CA ILE A 94 14.75 7.60 3.96
C ILE A 94 15.54 8.91 3.86
N PRO A 95 16.11 9.27 2.68
CA PRO A 95 16.75 10.57 2.46
C PRO A 95 15.78 11.73 2.74
N LYS A 96 16.31 12.88 3.19
CA LYS A 96 15.48 14.07 3.48
C LYS A 96 14.68 14.58 2.26
N ASP A 97 15.19 14.35 1.06
CA ASP A 97 14.58 14.71 -0.22
C ASP A 97 13.85 13.54 -0.89
N ALA A 98 13.62 12.45 -0.15
CA ALA A 98 12.88 11.30 -0.68
C ALA A 98 11.46 11.70 -1.08
N ILE A 99 11.06 11.26 -2.28
CA ILE A 99 9.72 11.47 -2.82
C ILE A 99 8.94 10.18 -2.68
N ASN A 100 7.78 10.27 -2.02
CA ASN A 100 6.84 9.16 -1.84
C ASN A 100 7.53 7.88 -1.33
N PRO A 101 8.35 7.92 -0.26
CA PRO A 101 9.06 6.73 0.20
C PRO A 101 8.09 5.61 0.59
N ILE A 102 8.49 4.37 0.37
CA ILE A 102 7.73 3.17 0.74
C ILE A 102 8.44 2.46 1.88
N VAL A 103 7.67 1.99 2.85
CA VAL A 103 8.12 1.19 3.97
C VAL A 103 7.40 -0.15 3.92
N LEU A 104 8.14 -1.25 3.77
CA LEU A 104 7.61 -2.61 3.78
C LEU A 104 7.78 -3.21 5.16
N VAL A 105 6.68 -3.47 5.84
CA VAL A 105 6.73 -4.05 7.19
C VAL A 105 6.86 -5.56 7.11
N ASN A 106 7.71 -6.14 7.95
CA ASN A 106 7.85 -7.58 8.14
C ASN A 106 7.65 -7.94 9.60
N PHE A 107 6.62 -8.72 9.89
CA PHE A 107 6.33 -9.21 11.23
C PHE A 107 6.96 -10.57 11.45
N ASP A 108 7.86 -10.72 12.45
CA ASP A 108 8.41 -12.02 12.82
C ASP A 108 7.35 -12.93 13.45
N ASN A 109 6.37 -12.35 14.16
CA ASN A 109 5.20 -13.06 14.68
C ASN A 109 4.03 -13.07 13.68
N ASN A 110 4.30 -13.47 12.43
CA ASN A 110 3.33 -13.37 11.32
C ASN A 110 2.17 -14.38 11.38
N ARG A 111 2.13 -15.27 12.37
CA ARG A 111 1.08 -16.29 12.56
C ARG A 111 0.46 -16.29 13.94
N GLY A 112 1.19 -15.82 14.94
CA GLY A 112 0.79 -15.92 16.34
C GLY A 112 0.28 -14.60 16.94
N ALA A 113 0.50 -13.47 16.28
CA ALA A 113 0.02 -12.19 16.77
C ALA A 113 -1.51 -12.10 16.69
N SER A 114 -2.13 -11.65 17.77
CA SER A 114 -3.56 -11.27 17.81
C SER A 114 -3.81 -10.01 16.97
N THR A 115 -5.06 -9.70 16.70
CA THR A 115 -5.45 -8.45 16.02
C THR A 115 -5.01 -7.22 16.80
N GLN A 116 -5.08 -7.28 18.13
CA GLN A 116 -4.61 -6.24 19.04
C GLN A 116 -3.10 -6.01 18.85
N GLU A 117 -2.29 -7.08 18.93
CA GLU A 117 -0.84 -6.99 18.73
C GLU A 117 -0.46 -6.50 17.32
N GLN A 118 -1.28 -6.76 16.30
CA GLN A 118 -1.07 -6.19 14.97
C GLN A 118 -1.16 -4.66 15.00
N GLY A 119 -2.12 -4.11 15.73
CA GLY A 119 -2.24 -2.66 15.97
C GLY A 119 -1.03 -2.10 16.72
N ASP A 120 -0.57 -2.79 17.77
CA ASP A 120 0.60 -2.42 18.55
C ASP A 120 1.89 -2.44 17.69
N TYR A 121 2.04 -3.42 16.80
CA TYR A 121 3.16 -3.49 15.86
C TYR A 121 3.11 -2.35 14.84
N ALA A 122 1.92 -2.02 14.33
CA ALA A 122 1.75 -0.86 13.44
C ALA A 122 2.12 0.44 14.17
N TYR A 123 1.70 0.61 15.42
CA TYR A 123 2.07 1.75 16.26
C TYR A 123 3.60 1.83 16.45
N ALA A 124 4.25 0.72 16.75
CA ALA A 124 5.72 0.69 16.92
C ALA A 124 6.44 1.12 15.64
N VAL A 125 5.97 0.68 14.46
CA VAL A 125 6.52 1.12 13.15
C VAL A 125 6.32 2.62 12.94
N VAL A 126 5.10 3.13 13.19
CA VAL A 126 4.80 4.57 13.05
C VAL A 126 5.68 5.40 13.97
N LYS A 127 5.85 4.97 15.23
CA LYS A 127 6.73 5.63 16.19
C LYS A 127 8.20 5.60 15.74
N ALA A 128 8.70 4.47 15.28
CA ALA A 128 10.06 4.36 14.78
C ALA A 128 10.30 5.29 13.58
N LEU A 129 9.35 5.43 12.67
CA LEU A 129 9.43 6.35 11.53
C LEU A 129 9.37 7.82 11.99
N GLN A 130 8.50 8.15 12.94
CA GLN A 130 8.41 9.49 13.51
C GLN A 130 9.71 9.89 14.20
N ASP A 131 10.24 9.02 15.03
CA ASP A 131 11.43 9.31 15.86
C ASP A 131 12.73 9.39 15.01
N ASN A 132 12.86 8.57 13.96
CA ASN A 132 14.05 8.55 13.11
C ASN A 132 14.01 9.57 11.96
N TYR A 133 12.82 9.87 11.42
CA TYR A 133 12.70 10.70 10.21
C TYR A 133 11.80 11.92 10.38
N GLY A 134 11.19 12.12 11.56
CA GLY A 134 10.34 13.26 11.83
C GLY A 134 9.08 13.32 10.94
N ILE A 135 8.55 12.16 10.52
CA ILE A 135 7.33 12.14 9.70
C ILE A 135 6.14 12.72 10.47
N THR A 136 5.30 13.47 9.79
CA THR A 136 4.08 14.08 10.34
C THR A 136 2.80 13.58 9.66
N GLU A 137 2.94 12.89 8.54
CA GLU A 137 1.86 12.30 7.76
C GLU A 137 2.31 10.96 7.18
N MET A 138 1.36 10.06 6.93
CA MET A 138 1.60 8.75 6.33
C MET A 138 0.40 8.28 5.52
N ASN A 139 0.64 7.30 4.64
CA ASN A 139 -0.40 6.44 4.07
C ASN A 139 -0.17 5.00 4.57
N MET A 140 -1.23 4.21 4.61
CA MET A 140 -1.17 2.80 4.98
C MET A 140 -1.82 1.93 3.91
N VAL A 141 -1.25 0.76 3.64
CA VAL A 141 -1.76 -0.26 2.73
C VAL A 141 -1.70 -1.60 3.45
N GLY A 142 -2.82 -2.30 3.54
CA GLY A 142 -2.88 -3.64 4.12
C GLY A 142 -3.36 -4.67 3.10
N HIS A 143 -2.84 -5.89 3.18
CA HIS A 143 -3.36 -7.05 2.48
C HIS A 143 -3.80 -8.10 3.48
N SER A 144 -5.05 -8.61 3.34
CA SER A 144 -5.57 -9.68 4.19
C SER A 144 -5.45 -9.32 5.68
N TYR A 145 -4.75 -10.12 6.48
CA TYR A 145 -4.51 -9.85 7.91
C TYR A 145 -3.73 -8.55 8.17
N GLY A 146 -2.99 -8.04 7.18
CA GLY A 146 -2.33 -6.73 7.27
C GLY A 146 -3.32 -5.55 7.41
N ASN A 147 -4.59 -5.73 7.03
CA ASN A 147 -5.63 -4.73 7.28
C ASN A 147 -5.95 -4.63 8.78
N MET A 148 -5.77 -5.71 9.55
CA MET A 148 -5.95 -5.67 11.00
C MET A 148 -4.91 -4.77 11.67
N ALA A 149 -3.68 -4.73 11.17
CA ALA A 149 -2.67 -3.79 11.65
C ALA A 149 -3.16 -2.32 11.51
N ILE A 150 -3.83 -1.99 10.41
CA ILE A 150 -4.35 -0.65 10.14
C ILE A 150 -5.55 -0.34 11.03
N VAL A 151 -6.59 -1.21 11.01
CA VAL A 151 -7.85 -0.90 11.72
C VAL A 151 -7.65 -0.91 13.23
N TYR A 152 -6.81 -1.80 13.78
CA TYR A 152 -6.51 -1.79 15.21
C TYR A 152 -5.59 -0.63 15.61
N TYR A 153 -4.62 -0.24 14.77
CA TYR A 153 -3.90 1.01 14.98
C TYR A 153 -4.85 2.21 15.06
N MET A 154 -5.81 2.29 14.14
CA MET A 154 -6.78 3.39 14.13
C MET A 154 -7.76 3.31 15.28
N LEU A 155 -8.21 2.11 15.68
CA LEU A 155 -9.08 1.90 16.84
C LEU A 155 -8.42 2.38 18.14
N GLN A 156 -7.11 2.16 18.29
CA GLN A 156 -6.35 2.49 19.47
C GLN A 156 -5.79 3.92 19.47
N HIS A 157 -5.35 4.41 18.32
CA HIS A 157 -4.52 5.61 18.19
C HIS A 157 -5.04 6.64 17.19
N GLY A 158 -6.12 6.37 16.46
CA GLY A 158 -6.60 7.22 15.37
C GLY A 158 -6.90 8.66 15.78
N SER A 159 -7.29 8.88 17.04
CA SER A 159 -7.58 10.21 17.61
C SER A 159 -6.36 10.90 18.23
N ASP A 160 -5.21 10.25 18.36
CA ASP A 160 -3.98 10.82 18.94
C ASP A 160 -3.32 11.81 18.00
N LYS A 161 -3.39 13.09 18.35
CA LYS A 161 -2.83 14.20 17.55
C LYS A 161 -1.30 14.33 17.64
N THR A 162 -0.64 13.57 18.50
CA THR A 162 0.82 13.56 18.64
C THR A 162 1.50 12.64 17.63
N LEU A 163 0.73 11.73 17.03
CA LEU A 163 1.17 10.79 16.02
C LEU A 163 1.04 11.35 14.59
N PRO A 164 1.80 10.82 13.64
CA PRO A 164 1.66 11.15 12.21
C PRO A 164 0.23 10.93 11.71
N LYS A 165 -0.30 11.88 10.96
CA LYS A 165 -1.66 11.81 10.41
C LYS A 165 -1.75 10.74 9.34
N LEU A 166 -2.71 9.83 9.46
CA LEU A 166 -3.11 8.98 8.35
C LEU A 166 -3.88 9.83 7.33
N VAL A 167 -3.41 9.85 6.07
CA VAL A 167 -4.01 10.64 4.99
C VAL A 167 -4.75 9.76 4.01
N LYS A 168 -4.16 8.62 3.62
CA LYS A 168 -4.81 7.63 2.77
C LYS A 168 -4.64 6.23 3.33
N GLN A 169 -5.69 5.45 3.22
CA GLN A 169 -5.75 4.04 3.59
C GLN A 169 -6.17 3.22 2.39
N VAL A 170 -5.48 2.12 2.14
CA VAL A 170 -5.89 1.13 1.15
C VAL A 170 -5.98 -0.22 1.82
N ASP A 171 -7.16 -0.82 1.73
CA ASP A 171 -7.45 -2.14 2.24
C ASP A 171 -7.58 -3.10 1.07
N ILE A 172 -6.79 -4.17 1.04
CA ILE A 172 -6.81 -5.19 -0.01
C ILE A 172 -7.20 -6.52 0.61
N ALA A 173 -8.26 -7.15 0.12
CA ALA A 173 -8.79 -8.42 0.63
C ALA A 173 -9.02 -8.40 2.16
N GLY A 174 -9.58 -7.31 2.69
CA GLY A 174 -9.86 -7.15 4.12
C GLY A 174 -10.98 -8.08 4.58
N HIS A 175 -10.79 -8.76 5.72
CA HIS A 175 -11.75 -9.73 6.26
C HIS A 175 -12.42 -9.17 7.53
N PHE A 176 -13.13 -8.05 7.39
CA PHE A 176 -13.68 -7.32 8.54
C PHE A 176 -14.79 -8.07 9.26
N ASN A 177 -15.57 -8.90 8.54
CA ASN A 177 -16.65 -9.70 9.13
C ASN A 177 -16.48 -11.22 8.86
N GLY A 178 -15.25 -11.73 9.01
CA GLY A 178 -14.97 -13.16 8.95
C GLY A 178 -14.25 -13.63 7.70
N ILE A 179 -13.82 -14.88 7.78
CA ILE A 179 -13.04 -15.61 6.79
C ILE A 179 -13.78 -16.91 6.46
N ILE A 180 -13.89 -17.25 5.19
CA ILE A 180 -14.55 -18.46 4.69
C ILE A 180 -13.99 -19.71 5.38
N GLY A 181 -14.88 -20.52 5.95
CA GLY A 181 -14.53 -21.78 6.61
C GLY A 181 -13.85 -21.64 7.98
N MET A 182 -13.79 -20.43 8.55
CA MET A 182 -13.28 -20.19 9.90
C MET A 182 -14.35 -19.60 10.82
N ASN A 183 -14.75 -18.36 10.58
CA ASN A 183 -15.65 -17.63 11.48
C ASN A 183 -16.65 -16.75 10.71
N GLU A 184 -16.77 -16.92 9.40
CA GLU A 184 -17.77 -16.18 8.62
C GLU A 184 -19.17 -16.63 9.00
N PRO A 185 -20.09 -15.70 9.33
CA PRO A 185 -21.46 -16.05 9.66
C PRO A 185 -22.21 -16.63 8.45
N GLU A 186 -22.95 -17.73 8.67
CA GLU A 186 -23.80 -18.32 7.63
C GLU A 186 -25.01 -17.42 7.30
N ASN A 187 -25.47 -17.48 6.05
CA ASN A 187 -26.65 -16.76 5.55
C ASN A 187 -26.59 -15.24 5.83
N ASN A 188 -25.41 -14.65 5.74
CA ASN A 188 -25.19 -13.24 5.98
C ASN A 188 -25.50 -12.39 4.75
N SER A 189 -25.88 -11.15 4.96
CA SER A 189 -26.07 -10.13 3.93
C SER A 189 -25.70 -8.74 4.47
N LEU A 190 -25.50 -7.77 3.59
CA LEU A 190 -25.42 -6.38 3.99
C LEU A 190 -26.81 -5.73 3.92
N ASP A 191 -27.16 -4.95 4.92
CA ASP A 191 -28.36 -4.12 4.88
C ASP A 191 -28.21 -2.91 3.94
N GLY A 192 -29.23 -2.06 3.86
CA GLY A 192 -29.23 -0.87 3.01
C GLY A 192 -28.17 0.19 3.38
N GLU A 193 -27.50 0.03 4.51
CA GLU A 193 -26.42 0.90 4.98
C GLU A 193 -25.03 0.26 4.86
N GLY A 194 -24.95 -1.00 4.42
CA GLY A 194 -23.72 -1.77 4.29
C GLY A 194 -23.32 -2.51 5.58
N LYS A 195 -24.22 -2.58 6.60
CA LYS A 195 -23.98 -3.29 7.83
C LYS A 195 -24.30 -4.78 7.66
N PRO A 196 -23.43 -5.71 8.09
CA PRO A 196 -23.75 -7.13 8.11
C PRO A 196 -24.95 -7.44 9.00
N THR A 197 -25.85 -8.30 8.50
CA THR A 197 -27.02 -8.77 9.29
C THR A 197 -26.62 -9.73 10.40
N SER A 198 -25.48 -10.42 10.25
CA SER A 198 -24.85 -11.23 11.28
C SER A 198 -23.38 -10.81 11.42
N MET A 199 -22.95 -10.53 12.65
CA MET A 199 -21.63 -10.00 12.95
C MET A 199 -20.79 -11.03 13.67
N THR A 200 -19.49 -11.07 13.35
CA THR A 200 -18.48 -11.77 14.14
C THR A 200 -18.12 -10.93 15.37
N GLU A 201 -17.55 -11.58 16.40
CA GLU A 201 -17.00 -10.85 17.57
C GLU A 201 -15.99 -9.76 17.15
N LEU A 202 -15.14 -10.06 16.15
CA LEU A 202 -14.23 -9.08 15.55
C LEU A 202 -14.97 -7.87 14.99
N TYR A 203 -16.07 -8.09 14.25
CA TYR A 203 -16.82 -6.98 13.66
C TYR A 203 -17.53 -6.13 14.73
N GLU A 204 -18.07 -6.79 15.76
CA GLU A 204 -18.67 -6.09 16.91
C GLU A 204 -17.65 -5.20 17.64
N GLU A 205 -16.43 -5.67 17.82
CA GLU A 205 -15.32 -4.86 18.38
C GLU A 205 -15.01 -3.65 17.48
N LEU A 206 -15.04 -3.81 16.16
CA LEU A 206 -14.76 -2.75 15.21
C LEU A 206 -15.89 -1.72 15.05
N LEU A 207 -17.08 -1.90 15.65
CA LEU A 207 -18.18 -0.94 15.51
C LEU A 207 -17.83 0.49 15.97
N SER A 208 -16.90 0.62 16.90
CA SER A 208 -16.39 1.92 17.38
C SER A 208 -15.21 2.47 16.55
N LEU A 209 -14.80 1.79 15.50
CA LEU A 209 -13.63 2.17 14.70
C LEU A 209 -13.77 3.60 14.13
N GLY A 210 -14.93 3.92 13.57
CA GLY A 210 -15.18 5.23 12.97
C GLY A 210 -15.03 6.38 13.96
N ASP A 211 -15.41 6.18 15.22
CA ASP A 211 -15.33 7.22 16.26
C ASP A 211 -13.90 7.65 16.57
N ASN A 212 -12.91 6.79 16.26
CA ASN A 212 -11.49 7.06 16.44
C ASN A 212 -10.82 7.65 15.18
N TYR A 213 -11.52 7.68 14.05
CA TYR A 213 -10.99 8.34 12.86
C TYR A 213 -11.05 9.87 13.01
N PRO A 214 -9.99 10.58 12.60
CA PRO A 214 -10.03 12.04 12.51
C PRO A 214 -11.04 12.44 11.44
N GLN A 215 -12.09 13.14 11.88
CA GLN A 215 -13.26 13.48 11.07
C GLN A 215 -12.90 14.12 9.73
N GLY A 216 -13.33 13.50 8.63
CA GLY A 216 -13.17 14.01 7.27
C GLY A 216 -11.72 14.13 6.78
N GLN A 217 -10.77 13.40 7.39
CA GLN A 217 -9.35 13.49 7.03
C GLN A 217 -8.89 12.39 6.07
N VAL A 218 -9.24 11.13 6.34
CA VAL A 218 -8.68 9.95 5.66
C VAL A 218 -9.46 9.67 4.38
N GLU A 219 -8.76 9.53 3.26
CA GLU A 219 -9.31 8.95 2.03
C GLU A 219 -9.08 7.44 2.06
N VAL A 220 -10.13 6.64 1.79
CA VAL A 220 -10.08 5.17 1.86
C VAL A 220 -10.39 4.55 0.50
N LEU A 221 -9.60 3.55 0.11
CA LEU A 221 -9.84 2.67 -1.03
C LEU A 221 -9.85 1.21 -0.56
N ASN A 222 -10.99 0.55 -0.71
CA ASN A 222 -11.15 -0.86 -0.44
C ASN A 222 -11.10 -1.67 -1.75
N ILE A 223 -10.14 -2.58 -1.88
CA ILE A 223 -9.96 -3.45 -3.04
C ILE A 223 -10.26 -4.88 -2.62
N TYR A 224 -11.20 -5.54 -3.30
CA TYR A 224 -11.55 -6.92 -3.01
C TYR A 224 -11.66 -7.75 -4.29
N GLY A 225 -11.54 -9.06 -4.15
CA GLY A 225 -11.51 -9.98 -5.26
C GLY A 225 -12.81 -10.75 -5.44
N ASN A 226 -13.11 -11.12 -6.68
CA ASN A 226 -14.26 -11.97 -7.02
C ASN A 226 -13.89 -12.97 -8.11
N THR A 227 -13.68 -14.23 -7.71
CA THR A 227 -13.36 -15.33 -8.63
C THR A 227 -14.61 -15.93 -9.30
N GLY A 228 -15.80 -15.32 -9.13
CA GLY A 228 -17.08 -15.77 -9.67
C GLY A 228 -18.04 -16.34 -8.62
N LYS A 229 -17.71 -16.20 -7.31
CA LYS A 229 -18.54 -16.68 -6.19
C LYS A 229 -18.73 -15.62 -5.12
N GLU A 230 -18.68 -14.34 -5.51
CA GLU A 230 -18.73 -13.20 -4.58
C GLU A 230 -17.66 -13.30 -3.48
N SER A 231 -16.50 -13.82 -3.84
CA SER A 231 -15.36 -14.00 -2.94
C SER A 231 -14.06 -14.11 -3.71
N ASP A 232 -12.96 -13.88 -3.01
CA ASP A 232 -11.59 -14.12 -3.45
C ASP A 232 -11.07 -15.55 -3.10
N GLU A 233 -11.97 -16.46 -2.72
CA GLU A 233 -11.76 -17.84 -2.23
C GLU A 233 -11.33 -17.93 -0.75
N ARG A 234 -11.07 -16.82 -0.07
CA ARG A 234 -10.74 -16.75 1.36
C ARG A 234 -11.65 -15.79 2.12
N VAL A 235 -12.02 -14.70 1.49
CA VAL A 235 -12.85 -13.64 2.06
C VAL A 235 -14.02 -13.38 1.11
N THR A 236 -15.23 -13.32 1.64
CA THR A 236 -16.39 -12.92 0.83
C THR A 236 -16.34 -11.42 0.54
N ASN A 237 -16.93 -11.02 -0.58
CA ASN A 237 -17.08 -9.61 -0.91
C ASN A 237 -17.85 -8.88 0.21
N LEU A 238 -18.86 -9.55 0.80
CA LEU A 238 -19.60 -9.05 1.95
C LEU A 238 -18.67 -8.66 3.12
N SER A 239 -17.77 -9.58 3.52
CA SER A 239 -16.84 -9.33 4.62
C SER A 239 -15.93 -8.14 4.31
N SER A 240 -15.40 -8.04 3.08
CA SER A 240 -14.57 -6.90 2.67
C SER A 240 -15.37 -5.59 2.59
N GLN A 241 -16.57 -5.61 2.03
CA GLN A 241 -17.42 -4.43 1.84
C GLN A 241 -18.00 -3.88 3.15
N SER A 242 -18.11 -4.71 4.19
CA SER A 242 -18.59 -4.28 5.50
C SER A 242 -17.77 -3.17 6.15
N LEU A 243 -16.52 -2.92 5.69
CA LEU A 243 -15.71 -1.77 6.09
C LEU A 243 -16.42 -0.43 5.82
N ALA A 244 -17.21 -0.35 4.76
CA ALA A 244 -17.94 0.87 4.41
C ALA A 244 -18.82 1.37 5.55
N TYR A 245 -19.54 0.45 6.22
CA TYR A 245 -20.38 0.78 7.36
C TYR A 245 -19.56 1.29 8.56
N LEU A 246 -18.44 0.63 8.87
CA LEU A 246 -17.57 1.00 10.00
C LEU A 246 -16.99 2.43 9.87
N LEU A 247 -16.81 2.90 8.63
CA LEU A 247 -16.19 4.19 8.33
C LEU A 247 -17.19 5.26 7.88
N LYS A 248 -18.49 4.90 7.77
CA LYS A 248 -19.53 5.78 7.24
C LYS A 248 -19.64 7.08 8.03
N GLY A 249 -19.50 8.21 7.34
CA GLY A 249 -19.60 9.54 7.93
C GLY A 249 -18.35 10.03 8.67
N HIS A 250 -17.31 9.22 8.80
CA HIS A 250 -16.08 9.56 9.51
C HIS A 250 -14.92 9.92 8.58
N VAL A 251 -14.83 9.26 7.43
CA VAL A 251 -13.74 9.47 6.47
C VAL A 251 -14.03 10.58 5.45
N LYS A 252 -12.99 11.12 4.83
CA LYS A 252 -13.11 12.16 3.79
C LYS A 252 -13.74 11.61 2.52
N SER A 253 -13.36 10.40 2.13
CA SER A 253 -13.95 9.67 1.01
C SER A 253 -13.75 8.18 1.18
N TYR A 254 -14.69 7.39 0.65
CA TYR A 254 -14.61 5.94 0.59
C TYR A 254 -14.88 5.48 -0.83
N GLN A 255 -14.01 4.62 -1.36
CA GLN A 255 -14.11 4.07 -2.70
C GLN A 255 -13.90 2.57 -2.65
N GLU A 256 -14.54 1.84 -3.55
CA GLU A 256 -14.37 0.41 -3.71
C GLU A 256 -13.86 0.06 -5.11
N LYS A 257 -13.08 -1.02 -5.17
CA LYS A 257 -12.60 -1.59 -6.42
C LYS A 257 -12.68 -3.12 -6.38
N GLU A 258 -13.61 -3.68 -7.13
CA GLU A 258 -13.67 -5.11 -7.35
C GLU A 258 -12.68 -5.55 -8.44
N ILE A 259 -11.95 -6.64 -8.18
CA ILE A 259 -11.07 -7.33 -9.15
C ILE A 259 -11.71 -8.68 -9.47
N THR A 260 -12.22 -8.83 -10.68
CA THR A 260 -12.97 -10.02 -11.10
C THR A 260 -12.11 -11.07 -11.81
N GLY A 261 -12.58 -12.33 -11.81
CA GLY A 261 -11.95 -13.46 -12.48
C GLY A 261 -10.68 -13.99 -11.77
N PRO A 262 -9.81 -14.72 -12.48
CA PRO A 262 -8.69 -15.43 -11.85
C PRO A 262 -7.69 -14.52 -11.10
N ASN A 263 -7.58 -13.25 -11.46
CA ASN A 263 -6.75 -12.27 -10.77
C ASN A 263 -7.40 -11.73 -9.50
N GLY A 264 -8.69 -11.99 -9.27
CA GLY A 264 -9.38 -11.68 -8.02
C GLY A 264 -9.15 -12.70 -6.91
N GLN A 265 -8.34 -13.74 -7.13
CA GLN A 265 -7.98 -14.71 -6.10
C GLN A 265 -7.14 -14.05 -5.01
N HIS A 266 -7.39 -14.41 -3.75
CA HIS A 266 -6.88 -13.77 -2.54
C HIS A 266 -5.40 -13.37 -2.59
N SER A 267 -4.53 -14.35 -2.85
CA SER A 267 -3.08 -14.11 -2.89
C SER A 267 -2.62 -13.41 -4.18
N LYS A 268 -3.42 -13.44 -5.25
CA LYS A 268 -3.08 -12.75 -6.50
C LYS A 268 -3.35 -11.25 -6.45
N LEU A 269 -4.17 -10.80 -5.51
CA LEU A 269 -4.48 -9.38 -5.38
C LEU A 269 -3.24 -8.53 -5.09
N HIS A 270 -2.23 -9.06 -4.39
CA HIS A 270 -0.98 -8.34 -4.17
C HIS A 270 0.09 -8.57 -5.26
N GLU A 271 -0.25 -9.30 -6.35
CA GLU A 271 0.69 -9.64 -7.43
C GLU A 271 0.17 -9.27 -8.83
N THR A 272 -0.87 -8.45 -8.94
CA THR A 272 -1.51 -8.14 -10.23
C THR A 272 -1.52 -6.66 -10.56
N ALA A 273 -1.21 -6.33 -11.81
CA ALA A 273 -1.33 -4.98 -12.33
C ALA A 273 -2.76 -4.40 -12.28
N LEU A 274 -3.79 -5.27 -12.11
CA LEU A 274 -5.17 -4.82 -11.92
C LEU A 274 -5.38 -4.15 -10.55
N VAL A 275 -4.55 -4.48 -9.56
CA VAL A 275 -4.47 -3.81 -8.26
C VAL A 275 -3.45 -2.68 -8.29
N ASP A 276 -2.27 -2.88 -8.89
CA ASP A 276 -1.20 -1.87 -8.91
C ASP A 276 -1.69 -0.53 -9.48
N LYS A 277 -2.44 -0.57 -10.58
CA LYS A 277 -2.91 0.64 -11.26
C LYS A 277 -3.85 1.49 -10.40
N PRO A 278 -4.96 0.97 -9.84
CA PRO A 278 -5.83 1.75 -8.96
C PRO A 278 -5.13 2.15 -7.65
N LEU A 279 -4.28 1.30 -7.08
CA LEU A 279 -3.47 1.60 -5.91
C LEU A 279 -2.59 2.83 -6.14
N ILE A 280 -1.78 2.82 -7.21
CA ILE A 280 -0.87 3.90 -7.57
C ILE A 280 -1.65 5.19 -7.88
N ALA A 281 -2.74 5.09 -8.64
CA ALA A 281 -3.57 6.23 -8.97
C ALA A 281 -4.23 6.85 -7.73
N PHE A 282 -4.69 6.03 -6.79
CA PHE A 282 -5.30 6.50 -5.55
C PHE A 282 -4.26 7.14 -4.62
N LEU A 283 -3.14 6.47 -4.35
CA LEU A 283 -2.15 6.95 -3.40
C LEU A 283 -1.44 8.21 -3.88
N TRP A 284 -1.03 8.24 -5.14
CA TRP A 284 -0.11 9.26 -5.65
C TRP A 284 -0.60 9.99 -6.92
N GLY A 285 -1.70 9.55 -7.55
CA GLY A 285 -2.24 10.21 -8.74
C GLY A 285 -2.68 11.63 -8.46
N ASN A 286 -2.40 12.56 -9.39
CA ASN A 286 -2.97 13.90 -9.37
C ASN A 286 -4.46 13.88 -9.82
N GLU A 287 -5.16 14.99 -9.71
CA GLU A 287 -6.59 15.08 -10.06
C GLU A 287 -6.88 14.65 -11.51
N LEU A 288 -5.99 14.92 -12.46
CA LEU A 288 -6.17 14.56 -13.86
C LEU A 288 -6.20 13.03 -14.06
N ILE A 289 -5.39 12.29 -13.33
CA ILE A 289 -5.39 10.80 -13.39
C ILE A 289 -6.63 10.22 -12.72
N ARG A 290 -7.07 10.83 -11.62
CA ARG A 290 -8.26 10.38 -10.89
C ARG A 290 -9.54 10.52 -11.74
N ILE A 291 -9.65 11.56 -12.54
CA ILE A 291 -10.82 11.84 -13.40
C ILE A 291 -10.86 10.92 -14.63
N GLN A 292 -9.73 10.51 -15.19
CA GLN A 292 -9.66 9.66 -16.39
C GLN A 292 -9.98 8.18 -16.18
N LYS A 293 -10.21 7.76 -14.93
CA LYS A 293 -10.37 6.33 -14.55
C LYS A 293 -11.65 6.02 -13.77
N ILE A 294 -12.63 6.95 -13.78
CA ILE A 294 -13.99 6.68 -13.28
C ILE A 294 -14.84 6.09 -14.42
#